data_9d66914053f986d688005f369d8cd1f3
#
_entry.id   9d66914053f986d688005f369d8cd1f3
#
_cell.length_a   1.000
_cell.length_b   1.000
_cell.length_c   1.000
_cell.angle_alpha   90.00
_cell.angle_beta   90.00
_cell.angle_gamma   90.00
#
_symmetry.space_group_name_H-M   'P 1'
#
loop_
_entity.id
_entity.type
_entity.pdbx_description
1 polymer ?
#
loop_
_entity_poly.entity_id
_entity_poly.type
_entity_poly.pdbx_seq_one_letter_code
_entity_poly.pdbx_strand_id
1 'polypeptide(L)'
;LTDLAISFDVSESTGTLGALNVDGNDVTYGVTLTGGNITIENNLTYLTPETLGTVNLPLGHVMGTRSVSGNFTCYLNDTANGSLDLFERLQESRGVITNAFDLNFGIGGSGNTPRCNIEVGKAHLELPAHSFEDVVSVDVAFHGLATDLSSATAANATNEVKVTYTS
;
A
#
# COMPACT_ATOMS: atom_id res chain seq x y z
N LEU A 1 -10.07 10.43 25.93
CA LEU A 1 -9.44 10.14 24.64
C LEU A 1 -8.60 8.88 24.84
N THR A 2 -9.28 7.75 24.81
CA THR A 2 -8.66 6.44 24.86
C THR A 2 -8.09 6.13 23.49
N ASP A 3 -6.80 5.96 23.48
CA ASP A 3 -5.92 5.39 22.48
C ASP A 3 -6.43 5.35 21.03
N LEU A 4 -5.95 6.28 20.24
CA LEU A 4 -5.99 6.15 18.79
C LEU A 4 -5.04 4.96 18.44
N ALA A 5 -5.57 3.74 18.46
CA ALA A 5 -4.79 2.60 18.07
C ALA A 5 -4.49 2.72 16.55
N ILE A 6 -3.23 2.67 16.21
CA ILE A 6 -2.78 2.53 14.83
C ILE A 6 -2.10 1.16 14.75
N SER A 7 -2.59 0.32 13.87
CA SER A 7 -1.95 -0.95 13.53
C SER A 7 -1.42 -0.89 12.10
N PHE A 8 -0.27 -1.48 11.89
CA PHE A 8 0.31 -1.60 10.57
C PHE A 8 0.91 -2.99 10.43
N ASP A 9 0.44 -3.72 9.44
CA ASP A 9 0.88 -5.06 9.13
C ASP A 9 1.39 -5.10 7.69
N VAL A 10 2.52 -5.77 7.49
CA VAL A 10 3.10 -6.07 6.19
C VAL A 10 3.14 -7.59 6.05
N SER A 11 2.51 -8.13 5.03
CA SER A 11 2.51 -9.57 4.77
C SER A 11 2.95 -9.86 3.35
N GLU A 12 3.57 -11.02 3.13
CA GLU A 12 3.88 -11.48 1.78
C GLU A 12 2.58 -11.79 1.04
N SER A 13 2.41 -11.21 -0.15
CA SER A 13 1.24 -11.51 -0.98
C SER A 13 1.36 -12.86 -1.67
N THR A 14 0.29 -13.63 -1.66
CA THR A 14 0.15 -14.88 -2.42
C THR A 14 -0.44 -14.61 -3.80
N GLY A 15 0.06 -15.25 -4.85
CA GLY A 15 -0.53 -15.17 -6.18
C GLY A 15 0.47 -15.19 -7.32
N THR A 16 -0.03 -15.07 -8.55
CA THR A 16 0.70 -15.38 -9.79
C THR A 16 1.71 -14.31 -10.20
N LEU A 17 1.59 -13.07 -9.72
CA LEU A 17 2.48 -11.96 -10.09
C LEU A 17 3.26 -11.50 -8.87
N GLY A 18 4.58 -11.73 -8.89
CA GLY A 18 5.50 -11.24 -7.86
C GLY A 18 5.33 -11.89 -6.49
N ALA A 19 4.59 -13.00 -6.39
CA ALA A 19 4.43 -13.73 -5.14
C ALA A 19 5.79 -14.21 -4.63
N LEU A 20 6.17 -13.73 -3.45
CA LEU A 20 7.38 -14.18 -2.75
C LEU A 20 7.13 -15.49 -2.03
N ASN A 21 5.88 -15.77 -1.70
CA ASN A 21 5.48 -16.97 -1.01
C ASN A 21 5.03 -18.05 -1.98
N VAL A 22 5.91 -19.00 -2.25
CA VAL A 22 5.64 -20.16 -3.12
C VAL A 22 4.95 -21.28 -2.33
N ASP A 23 5.07 -21.29 -1.01
CA ASP A 23 4.64 -22.37 -0.14
C ASP A 23 3.28 -22.14 0.54
N GLY A 24 2.64 -21.01 0.29
CA GLY A 24 1.30 -20.68 0.83
C GLY A 24 1.27 -20.33 2.32
N ASN A 25 2.42 -20.11 2.95
CA ASN A 25 2.50 -19.63 4.31
C ASN A 25 2.78 -18.12 4.31
N ASP A 26 1.73 -17.32 4.49
CA ASP A 26 1.85 -15.88 4.59
C ASP A 26 2.66 -15.49 5.82
N VAL A 27 3.85 -14.91 5.60
CA VAL A 27 4.64 -14.34 6.67
C VAL A 27 4.18 -12.91 6.89
N THR A 28 3.73 -12.61 8.10
CA THR A 28 3.41 -11.24 8.53
C THR A 28 4.58 -10.70 9.33
N TYR A 29 5.06 -9.53 8.93
CA TYR A 29 6.19 -8.86 9.56
C TYR A 29 5.71 -7.83 10.57
N GLY A 30 6.23 -7.92 11.79
CA GLY A 30 5.97 -6.97 12.89
C GLY A 30 6.80 -5.70 12.71
N VAL A 31 6.25 -4.73 12.00
CA VAL A 31 6.94 -3.47 11.70
C VAL A 31 6.51 -2.38 12.66
N THR A 32 7.46 -1.80 13.40
CA THR A 32 7.19 -0.65 14.28
C THR A 32 7.20 0.64 13.49
N LEU A 33 6.01 1.09 13.09
CA LEU A 33 5.81 2.29 12.29
C LEU A 33 6.12 3.55 13.11
N THR A 34 6.92 4.46 12.55
CA THR A 34 7.21 5.78 13.12
C THR A 34 6.56 6.91 12.34
N GLY A 35 6.26 6.70 11.07
CA GLY A 35 5.63 7.65 10.18
C GLY A 35 5.30 7.03 8.83
N GLY A 36 4.63 7.78 8.00
CA GLY A 36 4.32 7.37 6.62
C GLY A 36 3.21 8.18 6.00
N ASN A 37 3.00 7.96 4.72
CA ASN A 37 1.90 8.54 3.97
C ASN A 37 1.36 7.57 2.93
N ILE A 38 0.11 7.78 2.54
CA ILE A 38 -0.52 7.12 1.40
C ILE A 38 -1.12 8.20 0.51
N THR A 39 -0.81 8.16 -0.77
CA THR A 39 -1.34 9.07 -1.79
C THR A 39 -2.15 8.27 -2.81
N ILE A 40 -3.38 8.70 -3.04
CA ILE A 40 -4.28 8.10 -4.03
C ILE A 40 -4.62 9.19 -5.06
N GLU A 41 -4.18 9.01 -6.29
CA GLU A 41 -4.41 9.94 -7.39
C GLU A 41 -5.32 9.30 -8.43
N ASN A 42 -6.46 9.93 -8.70
CA ASN A 42 -7.45 9.39 -9.65
C ASN A 42 -7.35 10.01 -11.06
N ASN A 43 -6.53 11.03 -11.28
CA ASN A 43 -6.30 11.70 -12.57
C ASN A 43 -7.59 11.96 -13.38
N LEU A 44 -8.57 12.62 -12.75
CA LEU A 44 -9.84 12.93 -13.36
C LEU A 44 -9.72 14.19 -14.22
N THR A 45 -10.11 14.10 -15.49
CA THR A 45 -10.20 15.27 -16.39
C THR A 45 -11.65 15.60 -16.65
N TYR A 46 -12.08 16.81 -16.26
CA TYR A 46 -13.41 17.31 -16.56
C TYR A 46 -13.48 17.86 -17.98
N LEU A 47 -14.51 17.46 -18.71
CA LEU A 47 -14.81 17.98 -20.04
C LEU A 47 -15.73 19.20 -19.89
N THR A 48 -15.19 20.39 -20.08
CA THR A 48 -15.96 21.64 -20.09
C THR A 48 -16.18 22.09 -21.52
N PRO A 49 -17.43 22.41 -21.93
CA PRO A 49 -17.67 22.93 -23.27
C PRO A 49 -17.13 24.36 -23.39
N GLU A 50 -16.43 24.64 -24.47
CA GLU A 50 -15.97 25.99 -24.83
C GLU A 50 -17.05 26.81 -25.55
N THR A 51 -18.32 26.44 -25.44
CA THR A 51 -19.41 27.07 -26.16
C THR A 51 -19.96 28.26 -25.38
N LEU A 52 -20.14 29.40 -26.07
CA LEU A 52 -20.77 30.61 -25.52
C LEU A 52 -22.16 30.28 -24.96
N GLY A 53 -22.37 30.48 -23.65
CA GLY A 53 -23.65 30.29 -22.97
C GLY A 53 -23.69 29.09 -21.99
N THR A 54 -22.72 28.18 -22.02
CA THR A 54 -22.61 27.03 -21.10
C THR A 54 -21.26 26.97 -20.38
N VAL A 55 -20.65 28.12 -20.16
CA VAL A 55 -19.36 28.24 -19.49
C VAL A 55 -19.47 27.72 -18.05
N ASN A 56 -18.56 26.86 -17.66
CA ASN A 56 -18.43 26.25 -16.33
C ASN A 56 -19.44 25.13 -15.97
N LEU A 57 -20.16 24.57 -16.93
CA LEU A 57 -20.93 23.35 -16.69
C LEU A 57 -20.16 22.15 -17.27
N PRO A 58 -19.62 21.25 -16.44
CA PRO A 58 -18.92 20.07 -16.96
C PRO A 58 -19.92 19.13 -17.66
N LEU A 59 -19.64 18.73 -18.87
CA LEU A 59 -20.41 17.74 -19.63
C LEU A 59 -20.21 16.31 -19.10
N GLY A 60 -19.11 16.12 -18.39
CA GLY A 60 -18.71 14.83 -17.85
C GLY A 60 -17.25 14.84 -17.42
N HIS A 61 -16.73 13.66 -17.15
CA HIS A 61 -15.32 13.49 -16.82
C HIS A 61 -14.76 12.25 -17.53
N VAL A 62 -13.49 12.29 -17.83
CA VAL A 62 -12.71 11.13 -18.28
C VAL A 62 -11.83 10.69 -17.12
N MET A 63 -11.93 9.42 -16.77
CA MET A 63 -11.05 8.82 -15.77
C MET A 63 -9.71 8.50 -16.41
N GLY A 64 -8.63 9.05 -15.83
CA GLY A 64 -7.27 8.66 -16.13
C GLY A 64 -6.85 7.41 -15.35
N THR A 65 -5.57 7.10 -15.43
CA THR A 65 -4.97 6.00 -14.65
C THR A 65 -4.92 6.39 -13.17
N ARG A 66 -5.48 5.55 -12.30
CA ARG A 66 -5.32 5.71 -10.86
C ARG A 66 -3.91 5.28 -10.45
N SER A 67 -3.31 6.02 -9.53
CA SER A 67 -2.03 5.70 -8.92
C SER A 67 -2.19 5.67 -7.40
N VAL A 68 -1.68 4.63 -6.79
CA VAL A 68 -1.58 4.48 -5.34
C VAL A 68 -0.12 4.35 -4.98
N SER A 69 0.39 5.24 -4.15
CA SER A 69 1.78 5.25 -3.73
C SER A 69 1.93 5.82 -2.34
N GLY A 70 3.06 5.61 -1.73
CA GLY A 70 3.36 6.16 -0.42
C GLY A 70 4.71 5.73 0.09
N ASN A 71 4.95 6.04 1.35
CA ASN A 71 6.09 5.52 2.09
C ASN A 71 5.69 5.22 3.53
N PHE A 72 6.46 4.37 4.17
CA PHE A 72 6.42 4.18 5.61
C PHE A 72 7.83 4.15 6.18
N THR A 73 7.99 4.74 7.36
CA THR A 73 9.24 4.76 8.09
C THR A 73 9.09 3.88 9.32
N CYS A 74 10.04 3.02 9.58
CA CYS A 74 10.03 2.10 10.71
C CYS A 74 11.40 2.00 11.37
N TYR A 75 11.41 1.58 12.63
CA TYR A 75 12.64 1.22 13.31
C TYR A 75 13.11 -0.17 12.87
N LEU A 76 14.44 -0.31 12.76
CA LEU A 76 15.04 -1.61 12.51
C LEU A 76 14.92 -2.48 13.79
N ASN A 77 14.30 -3.65 13.63
CA ASN A 77 14.02 -4.58 14.70
C ASN A 77 14.49 -6.00 14.31
N ASP A 78 15.36 -6.58 15.13
CA ASP A 78 15.96 -7.92 14.98
C ASP A 78 15.16 -9.00 15.76
N THR A 79 13.85 -8.86 15.85
CA THR A 79 12.98 -9.94 16.35
C THR A 79 12.53 -10.81 15.19
N ALA A 80 12.21 -12.08 15.47
CA ALA A 80 11.68 -13.00 14.47
C ALA A 80 10.46 -12.40 13.76
N ASN A 81 10.47 -12.39 12.44
CA ASN A 81 9.53 -11.69 11.57
C ASN A 81 9.47 -10.17 11.84
N GLY A 82 10.56 -9.57 12.24
CA GLY A 82 10.70 -8.12 12.40
C GLY A 82 11.02 -7.40 11.09
N SER A 83 11.31 -6.11 11.22
CA SER A 83 11.66 -5.29 10.06
C SER A 83 12.98 -5.71 9.41
N LEU A 84 13.94 -6.28 10.17
CA LEU A 84 15.17 -6.81 9.60
C LEU A 84 14.90 -7.98 8.65
N ASP A 85 14.07 -8.93 9.07
CA ASP A 85 13.69 -10.07 8.25
C ASP A 85 12.95 -9.62 6.96
N LEU A 86 12.12 -8.58 7.05
CA LEU A 86 11.46 -7.98 5.89
C LEU A 86 12.51 -7.44 4.88
N PHE A 87 13.57 -6.78 5.37
CA PHE A 87 14.61 -6.24 4.47
C PHE A 87 15.50 -7.33 3.88
N GLU A 88 15.83 -8.37 4.62
CA GLU A 88 16.52 -9.54 4.09
C GLU A 88 15.69 -10.18 2.98
N ARG A 89 14.38 -10.30 3.19
CA ARG A 89 13.46 -10.84 2.19
C ARG A 89 13.38 -9.97 0.94
N LEU A 90 13.36 -8.65 1.09
CA LEU A 90 13.42 -7.71 -0.04
C LEU A 90 14.72 -7.84 -0.83
N GLN A 91 15.85 -8.05 -0.15
CA GLN A 91 17.14 -8.27 -0.82
C GLN A 91 17.20 -9.61 -1.55
N GLU A 92 16.65 -10.67 -0.97
CA GLU A 92 16.56 -11.97 -1.64
C GLU A 92 15.67 -11.91 -2.89
N SER A 93 14.60 -11.13 -2.83
CA SER A 93 13.63 -10.98 -3.93
C SER A 93 14.12 -10.10 -5.09
N ARG A 94 15.32 -9.52 -5.01
CA ARG A 94 15.87 -8.63 -6.06
C ARG A 94 15.97 -9.24 -7.47
N GLY A 95 15.88 -10.56 -7.57
CA GLY A 95 15.77 -11.27 -8.85
C GLY A 95 14.37 -11.28 -9.44
N VAL A 96 13.36 -10.87 -8.66
CA VAL A 96 11.96 -10.75 -9.07
C VAL A 96 11.74 -9.32 -9.54
N ILE A 97 11.26 -9.13 -10.77
CA ILE A 97 11.05 -7.81 -11.37
C ILE A 97 10.09 -6.97 -10.52
N THR A 98 9.11 -7.61 -9.88
CA THR A 98 8.11 -6.96 -9.03
C THR A 98 7.85 -7.85 -7.83
N ASN A 99 8.13 -7.37 -6.62
CA ASN A 99 7.68 -8.02 -5.39
C ASN A 99 6.23 -7.61 -5.11
N ALA A 100 5.52 -8.38 -4.31
CA ALA A 100 4.17 -8.06 -3.89
C ALA A 100 3.98 -8.36 -2.42
N PHE A 101 3.56 -7.34 -1.68
CA PHE A 101 3.23 -7.38 -0.27
C PHE A 101 1.83 -6.84 -0.04
N ASP A 102 1.15 -7.36 0.96
CA ASP A 102 -0.10 -6.81 1.45
C ASP A 102 0.21 -5.83 2.57
N LEU A 103 -0.19 -4.57 2.40
CA LEU A 103 -0.06 -3.53 3.41
C LEU A 103 -1.44 -3.25 4.01
N ASN A 104 -1.53 -3.31 5.32
CA ASN A 104 -2.76 -3.08 6.05
C ASN A 104 -2.56 -2.01 7.13
N PHE A 105 -3.26 -0.89 6.98
CA PHE A 105 -3.23 0.24 7.91
C PHE A 105 -4.55 0.33 8.64
N GLY A 106 -4.56 0.00 9.94
CA GLY A 106 -5.72 0.12 10.80
C GLY A 106 -5.65 1.40 11.63
N ILE A 107 -6.68 2.23 11.58
CA ILE A 107 -6.73 3.53 12.28
C ILE A 107 -7.95 3.57 13.18
N GLY A 108 -7.73 3.79 14.49
CA GLY A 108 -8.77 3.87 15.50
C GLY A 108 -9.38 2.51 15.85
N GLY A 109 -10.22 2.47 16.87
CA GLY A 109 -10.81 1.22 17.35
C GLY A 109 -9.82 0.34 18.12
N SER A 110 -10.02 -0.96 18.08
CA SER A 110 -9.06 -1.96 18.59
C SER A 110 -8.32 -2.61 17.42
N GLY A 111 -7.17 -3.26 17.68
CA GLY A 111 -6.36 -3.90 16.64
C GLY A 111 -7.12 -4.88 15.75
N ASN A 112 -8.16 -5.54 16.27
CA ASN A 112 -8.99 -6.48 15.52
C ASN A 112 -10.21 -5.82 14.84
N THR A 113 -10.56 -4.59 15.22
CA THR A 113 -11.71 -3.85 14.68
C THR A 113 -11.36 -2.37 14.50
N PRO A 114 -10.49 -2.04 13.53
CA PRO A 114 -10.16 -0.65 13.24
C PRO A 114 -11.39 0.09 12.70
N ARG A 115 -11.54 1.37 13.05
CA ARG A 115 -12.62 2.22 12.51
C ARG A 115 -12.42 2.57 11.06
N CYS A 116 -11.18 2.76 10.66
CA CYS A 116 -10.80 2.91 9.26
C CYS A 116 -9.68 1.93 8.96
N ASN A 117 -9.87 1.11 7.94
CA ASN A 117 -8.87 0.18 7.46
C ASN A 117 -8.54 0.51 6.02
N ILE A 118 -7.26 0.72 5.73
CA ILE A 118 -6.74 0.95 4.38
C ILE A 118 -5.87 -0.25 4.03
N GLU A 119 -6.30 -1.00 3.05
CA GLU A 119 -5.67 -2.22 2.58
C GLU A 119 -5.14 -1.98 1.15
N VAL A 120 -3.83 -2.19 0.96
CA VAL A 120 -3.18 -2.22 -0.34
C VAL A 120 -2.80 -3.67 -0.59
N GLY A 121 -3.67 -4.40 -1.27
CA GLY A 121 -3.59 -5.87 -1.40
C GLY A 121 -2.43 -6.38 -2.26
N LYS A 122 -1.78 -5.51 -3.04
CA LYS A 122 -0.49 -5.78 -3.69
C LYS A 122 0.32 -4.51 -3.78
N ALA A 123 1.29 -4.37 -2.91
CA ALA A 123 2.24 -3.28 -2.92
C ALA A 123 3.61 -3.77 -3.38
N HIS A 124 4.19 -3.11 -4.36
CA HIS A 124 5.60 -3.24 -4.66
C HIS A 124 6.38 -2.36 -3.67
N LEU A 125 7.28 -2.97 -2.91
CA LEU A 125 8.17 -2.27 -1.99
C LEU A 125 9.51 -2.01 -2.66
N GLU A 126 9.98 -0.77 -2.57
CA GLU A 126 11.32 -0.40 -3.03
C GLU A 126 12.37 -0.77 -1.98
N LEU A 127 13.60 -1.02 -2.44
CA LEU A 127 14.72 -1.22 -1.51
C LEU A 127 14.96 0.06 -0.71
N PRO A 128 14.94 -0.03 0.62
CA PRO A 128 14.97 1.15 1.46
C PRO A 128 16.31 1.87 1.47
N ALA A 129 16.25 3.17 1.65
CA ALA A 129 17.41 3.95 2.06
C ALA A 129 17.57 3.89 3.59
N HIS A 130 18.79 3.64 4.05
CA HIS A 130 19.09 3.61 5.47
C HIS A 130 19.47 5.00 5.98
N SER A 131 18.90 5.41 7.11
CA SER A 131 19.35 6.57 7.88
C SER A 131 20.01 6.10 9.16
N PHE A 132 21.26 6.49 9.36
CA PHE A 132 22.04 6.17 10.56
C PHE A 132 22.11 7.43 11.43
N GLU A 133 21.18 7.50 12.36
CA GLU A 133 21.21 8.47 13.46
C GLU A 133 21.36 7.72 14.79
N ASP A 134 20.94 8.30 15.90
CA ASP A 134 20.96 7.64 17.23
C ASP A 134 20.11 6.36 17.26
N VAL A 135 19.11 6.25 16.37
CA VAL A 135 18.29 5.06 16.17
C VAL A 135 18.26 4.76 14.67
N VAL A 136 18.52 3.52 14.30
CA VAL A 136 18.47 3.10 12.90
C VAL A 136 17.01 3.04 12.46
N SER A 137 16.64 3.96 11.59
CA SER A 137 15.34 3.98 10.93
C SER A 137 15.48 3.74 9.44
N VAL A 138 14.43 3.20 8.86
CA VAL A 138 14.39 2.82 7.46
C VAL A 138 13.13 3.37 6.84
N ASP A 139 13.26 4.04 5.69
CA ASP A 139 12.16 4.57 4.90
C ASP A 139 11.95 3.69 3.67
N VAL A 140 10.75 3.14 3.54
CA VAL A 140 10.37 2.23 2.47
C VAL A 140 9.29 2.88 1.63
N ALA A 141 9.59 3.15 0.38
CA ALA A 141 8.59 3.58 -0.59
C ALA A 141 7.82 2.38 -1.14
N PHE A 142 6.55 2.58 -1.45
CA PHE A 142 5.72 1.56 -2.05
C PHE A 142 4.81 2.11 -3.16
N HIS A 143 4.47 1.20 -4.09
CA HIS A 143 3.50 1.43 -5.14
C HIS A 143 2.43 0.34 -5.11
N GLY A 144 1.17 0.75 -5.02
CA GLY A 144 0.03 -0.17 -5.08
C GLY A 144 -0.20 -0.67 -6.50
N LEU A 145 -0.35 -1.98 -6.63
CA LEU A 145 -0.63 -2.66 -7.88
C LEU A 145 -2.02 -3.29 -7.81
N ALA A 146 -2.68 -3.42 -8.96
CA ALA A 146 -3.90 -4.21 -9.05
C ALA A 146 -3.62 -5.68 -8.76
N THR A 147 -4.57 -6.38 -8.16
CA THR A 147 -4.41 -7.79 -7.76
C THR A 147 -4.16 -8.69 -8.96
N ASP A 148 -4.78 -8.40 -10.09
CA ASP A 148 -4.60 -9.15 -11.33
C ASP A 148 -4.78 -8.23 -12.54
N LEU A 149 -3.66 -7.81 -13.12
CA LEU A 149 -3.65 -6.99 -14.33
C LEU A 149 -4.07 -7.76 -15.59
N SER A 150 -4.04 -9.08 -15.54
CA SER A 150 -4.45 -9.94 -16.67
C SER A 150 -5.94 -10.26 -16.65
N SER A 151 -6.64 -9.93 -15.55
CA SER A 151 -8.06 -10.23 -15.40
C SER A 151 -8.92 -9.34 -16.29
N ALA A 152 -9.82 -9.98 -17.05
CA ALA A 152 -10.88 -9.28 -17.77
C ALA A 152 -11.94 -8.67 -16.84
N THR A 153 -11.88 -8.96 -15.55
CA THR A 153 -12.84 -8.47 -14.55
C THR A 153 -12.34 -7.15 -13.99
N ALA A 154 -13.09 -6.08 -14.23
CA ALA A 154 -12.75 -4.73 -13.77
C ALA A 154 -12.47 -4.66 -12.25
N ALA A 155 -13.15 -5.49 -11.45
CA ALA A 155 -12.94 -5.54 -10.00
C ALA A 155 -11.52 -5.93 -9.59
N ASN A 156 -10.83 -6.78 -10.36
CA ASN A 156 -9.46 -7.20 -10.05
C ASN A 156 -8.39 -6.29 -10.65
N ALA A 157 -8.75 -5.57 -11.72
CA ALA A 157 -7.85 -4.64 -12.39
C ALA A 157 -7.85 -3.23 -11.76
N THR A 158 -8.75 -2.96 -10.80
CA THR A 158 -8.93 -1.64 -10.19
C THR A 158 -8.98 -1.67 -8.66
N ASN A 159 -8.45 -2.70 -8.05
CA ASN A 159 -8.46 -2.91 -6.60
C ASN A 159 -7.10 -2.66 -5.92
N GLU A 160 -6.35 -1.69 -6.41
CA GLU A 160 -5.04 -1.31 -5.86
C GLU A 160 -5.13 -0.89 -4.39
N VAL A 161 -6.27 -0.35 -3.99
CA VAL A 161 -6.53 0.06 -2.62
C VAL A 161 -7.98 -0.20 -2.25
N LYS A 162 -8.18 -0.64 -1.00
CA LYS A 162 -9.52 -0.81 -0.41
C LYS A 162 -9.57 -0.06 0.91
N VAL A 163 -10.55 0.81 1.06
CA VAL A 163 -10.80 1.54 2.30
C VAL A 163 -12.10 1.05 2.90
N THR A 164 -12.03 0.56 4.13
CA THR A 164 -13.18 0.04 4.87
C THR A 164 -13.40 0.87 6.13
N TYR A 165 -14.63 1.31 6.34
CA TYR A 165 -15.05 1.99 7.56
C TYR A 165 -15.98 1.07 8.35
N THR A 166 -15.70 0.97 9.67
CA THR A 166 -16.53 0.22 10.60
C THR A 166 -17.15 1.19 11.62
N SER A 167 -18.45 1.15 11.74
CA SER A 167 -19.22 1.97 12.67
C SER A 167 -19.32 1.33 14.06
#